data_29b53a2e941032c6b5d5541357561f98
#
_entry.id   29b53a2e941032c6b5d5541357561f98
#
_cell.length_a   1.000
_cell.length_b   1.000
_cell.length_c   1.000
_cell.angle_alpha   90.00
_cell.angle_beta   90.00
_cell.angle_gamma   90.00
#
_symmetry.space_group_name_H-M   'P 1'
#
loop_
_entity.id
_entity.type
_entity.pdbx_description
1 polymer ?
#
loop_
_entity_poly.entity_id
_entity_poly.type
_entity_poly.pdbx_seq_one_letter_code
_entity_poly.pdbx_strand_id
1 'polypeptide(L)'
;RIRCDLALPDDEDGYQHQYLNDEDWELTESTLSRRDGDYYLHLGFRKPQPEKQVEQRDDDEDRTVLGVDLGIVNIATTSTAYFASGRELRHRHREFDQIRSSLQQTGTQSAHRTIQQMSGRESRYVRDVLHRVANDIIEEALNHDCEYIAVENLKHVRERAPPVKEFHQWAHRQLVDLVEYKAEAEGICVEYVDPENTSRRCPECGHT
;
A
#
# COMPACT_ATOMS: atom_id res chain seq x y z
N ARG A 1 -19.91 -4.37 -31.93
CA ARG A 1 -19.83 -3.35 -30.86
C ARG A 1 -20.78 -3.80 -29.76
N ILE A 2 -20.26 -4.00 -28.55
CA ILE A 2 -21.05 -4.31 -27.36
C ILE A 2 -21.18 -3.00 -26.58
N ARG A 3 -22.39 -2.65 -26.20
CA ARG A 3 -22.65 -1.51 -25.28
C ARG A 3 -23.09 -2.12 -23.96
N CYS A 4 -22.51 -1.63 -22.88
CA CYS A 4 -22.88 -2.04 -21.52
C CYS A 4 -23.05 -0.78 -20.70
N ASP A 5 -24.01 -0.79 -19.79
CA ASP A 5 -24.14 0.25 -18.79
C ASP A 5 -23.16 -0.04 -17.65
N LEU A 6 -22.50 1.00 -17.14
CA LEU A 6 -21.63 0.90 -15.98
C LEU A 6 -22.49 1.00 -14.71
N ALA A 7 -22.37 0.01 -13.83
CA ALA A 7 -22.93 0.12 -12.49
C ALA A 7 -21.93 0.91 -11.63
N LEU A 8 -22.22 2.19 -11.44
CA LEU A 8 -21.48 3.09 -10.56
C LEU A 8 -22.18 3.16 -9.20
N PRO A 9 -21.44 3.47 -8.11
CA PRO A 9 -22.06 3.77 -6.83
C PRO A 9 -22.99 4.97 -6.93
N ASP A 10 -24.04 4.99 -6.10
CA ASP A 10 -25.02 6.09 -6.06
C ASP A 10 -24.45 7.38 -5.45
N ASP A 11 -23.27 7.33 -4.87
CA ASP A 11 -22.57 8.46 -4.28
C ASP A 11 -21.86 9.27 -5.38
N GLU A 12 -22.47 10.39 -5.79
CA GLU A 12 -21.93 11.27 -6.84
C GLU A 12 -20.59 11.92 -6.44
N ASP A 13 -20.31 12.07 -5.14
CA ASP A 13 -19.03 12.57 -4.61
C ASP A 13 -18.02 11.43 -4.38
N GLY A 14 -18.42 10.21 -4.71
CA GLY A 14 -17.59 9.00 -4.53
C GLY A 14 -16.34 8.98 -5.41
N TYR A 15 -15.37 8.17 -4.98
CA TYR A 15 -14.06 8.02 -5.62
C TYR A 15 -14.13 7.82 -7.15
N GLN A 16 -15.07 7.01 -7.64
CA GLN A 16 -15.22 6.75 -9.09
C GLN A 16 -15.66 7.99 -9.86
N HIS A 17 -16.57 8.77 -9.29
CA HIS A 17 -17.11 9.97 -9.91
C HIS A 17 -16.08 11.10 -9.99
N GLN A 18 -15.13 11.18 -9.05
CA GLN A 18 -14.04 12.16 -9.09
C GLN A 18 -13.20 12.02 -10.35
N TYR A 19 -12.89 10.78 -10.77
CA TYR A 19 -12.11 10.56 -11.99
C TYR A 19 -12.92 10.66 -13.28
N LEU A 20 -14.20 10.34 -13.23
CA LEU A 20 -15.06 10.33 -14.42
C LEU A 20 -15.59 11.72 -14.77
N ASN A 21 -15.75 12.59 -13.78
CA ASN A 21 -16.37 13.91 -13.94
C ASN A 21 -15.36 15.06 -14.01
N ASP A 22 -14.11 14.84 -13.63
CA ASP A 22 -13.05 15.84 -13.67
C ASP A 22 -12.36 15.82 -15.04
N GLU A 23 -12.45 16.91 -15.79
CA GLU A 23 -11.90 17.08 -17.15
C GLU A 23 -10.36 17.07 -17.18
N ASP A 24 -9.72 17.25 -16.02
CA ASP A 24 -8.25 17.21 -15.89
C ASP A 24 -7.70 15.77 -16.01
N TRP A 25 -8.54 14.74 -15.90
CA TRP A 25 -8.14 13.36 -16.02
C TRP A 25 -8.36 12.79 -17.42
N GLU A 26 -7.32 12.32 -18.04
CA GLU A 26 -7.37 11.62 -19.33
C GLU A 26 -7.56 10.11 -19.11
N LEU A 27 -8.60 9.55 -19.77
CA LEU A 27 -8.79 8.11 -19.80
C LEU A 27 -7.68 7.46 -20.64
N THR A 28 -6.99 6.48 -20.04
CA THR A 28 -5.93 5.71 -20.69
C THR A 28 -6.41 4.30 -21.03
N GLU A 29 -5.62 3.26 -20.72
CA GLU A 29 -5.99 1.88 -20.99
C GLU A 29 -7.10 1.38 -20.05
N SER A 30 -7.98 0.53 -20.60
CA SER A 30 -9.06 -0.08 -19.85
C SER A 30 -8.98 -1.59 -19.95
N THR A 31 -9.15 -2.28 -18.82
CA THR A 31 -9.11 -3.74 -18.76
C THR A 31 -10.43 -4.31 -18.27
N LEU A 32 -11.00 -5.25 -19.02
CA LEU A 32 -12.19 -6.00 -18.62
C LEU A 32 -11.78 -7.30 -17.91
N SER A 33 -12.22 -7.49 -16.67
CA SER A 33 -11.98 -8.71 -15.91
C SER A 33 -13.29 -9.36 -15.49
N ARG A 34 -13.26 -10.69 -15.26
CA ARG A 34 -14.41 -11.43 -14.72
C ARG A 34 -14.02 -12.06 -13.39
N ARG A 35 -14.84 -11.84 -12.35
CA ARG A 35 -14.67 -12.44 -11.02
C ARG A 35 -16.03 -12.91 -10.49
N ASP A 36 -16.10 -14.12 -9.99
CA ASP A 36 -17.28 -14.70 -9.34
C ASP A 36 -18.58 -14.63 -10.17
N GLY A 37 -18.47 -14.52 -11.49
CA GLY A 37 -19.60 -14.41 -12.42
C GLY A 37 -19.86 -13.00 -12.94
N ASP A 38 -19.38 -11.97 -12.24
CA ASP A 38 -19.54 -10.56 -12.58
C ASP A 38 -18.38 -10.03 -13.43
N TYR A 39 -18.67 -9.00 -14.21
CA TYR A 39 -17.67 -8.32 -15.04
C TYR A 39 -17.30 -6.99 -14.40
N TYR A 40 -15.99 -6.72 -14.36
CA TYR A 40 -15.41 -5.49 -13.83
C TYR A 40 -14.62 -4.80 -14.93
N LEU A 41 -14.92 -3.54 -15.14
CA LEU A 41 -14.15 -2.68 -16.04
C LEU A 41 -13.20 -1.83 -15.19
N HIS A 42 -11.90 -2.05 -15.37
CA HIS A 42 -10.85 -1.25 -14.76
C HIS A 42 -10.50 -0.12 -15.73
N LEU A 43 -10.75 1.11 -15.33
CA LEU A 43 -10.43 2.30 -16.10
C LEU A 43 -9.12 2.89 -15.56
N GLY A 44 -8.15 3.11 -16.44
CA GLY A 44 -6.93 3.82 -16.12
C GLY A 44 -7.10 5.30 -16.43
N PHE A 45 -6.70 6.17 -15.52
CA PHE A 45 -6.70 7.61 -15.69
C PHE A 45 -5.29 8.16 -15.52
N ARG A 46 -4.99 9.22 -16.26
CA ARG A 46 -3.76 9.99 -16.12
C ARG A 46 -4.13 11.46 -15.99
N LYS A 47 -3.54 12.14 -15.02
CA LYS A 47 -3.57 13.61 -14.93
C LYS A 47 -2.19 14.10 -15.34
N PRO A 48 -2.11 15.01 -16.34
CA PRO A 48 -0.86 15.68 -16.66
C PRO A 48 -0.40 16.43 -15.40
N GLN A 49 0.65 15.96 -14.77
CA GLN A 49 1.26 16.75 -13.71
C GLN A 49 1.96 17.94 -14.37
N PRO A 50 1.78 19.18 -13.86
CA PRO A 50 2.70 20.23 -14.21
C PRO A 50 4.11 19.70 -13.91
N GLU A 51 5.02 19.79 -14.89
CA GLU A 51 6.42 19.50 -14.64
C GLU A 51 6.81 20.31 -13.40
N LYS A 52 6.77 19.67 -12.22
CA LYS A 52 7.46 20.24 -11.07
C LYS A 52 8.91 20.26 -11.53
N GLN A 53 9.38 21.43 -11.90
CA GLN A 53 10.79 21.68 -11.88
C GLN A 53 11.19 21.37 -10.44
N VAL A 54 11.63 20.13 -10.21
CA VAL A 54 12.46 19.82 -9.05
C VAL A 54 13.68 20.68 -9.30
N GLU A 55 13.60 21.94 -8.89
CA GLU A 55 14.80 22.75 -8.72
C GLU A 55 15.67 21.87 -7.85
N GLN A 56 16.74 21.36 -8.44
CA GLN A 56 17.81 20.72 -7.70
C GLN A 56 18.31 21.79 -6.74
N ARG A 57 17.63 21.90 -5.60
CA ARG A 57 18.13 22.66 -4.48
C ARG A 57 19.29 21.86 -3.95
N ASP A 58 20.47 22.32 -4.23
CA ASP A 58 21.74 21.74 -3.73
C ASP A 58 21.85 21.77 -2.19
N ASP A 59 20.90 22.37 -1.51
CA ASP A 59 20.88 22.49 -0.05
C ASP A 59 19.91 21.47 0.57
N ASP A 60 20.45 20.33 1.02
CA ASP A 60 19.73 19.27 1.79
C ASP A 60 19.15 19.79 3.13
N GLU A 61 19.49 21.02 3.55
CA GLU A 61 19.16 21.55 4.87
C GLU A 61 17.69 22.03 5.02
N ASP A 62 16.95 22.25 3.93
CA ASP A 62 15.57 22.81 3.98
C ASP A 62 14.47 21.86 3.50
N ARG A 63 14.77 20.56 3.33
CA ARG A 63 13.78 19.58 2.87
C ARG A 63 12.93 19.06 4.01
N THR A 64 11.60 19.19 3.88
CA THR A 64 10.69 18.56 4.84
C THR A 64 10.45 17.11 4.45
N VAL A 65 10.89 16.18 5.30
CA VAL A 65 10.86 14.74 5.04
C VAL A 65 10.03 14.01 6.08
N LEU A 66 9.04 13.22 5.65
CA LEU A 66 8.33 12.29 6.51
C LEU A 66 9.08 10.94 6.53
N GLY A 67 9.70 10.60 7.64
CA GLY A 67 10.28 9.25 7.84
C GLY A 67 9.19 8.23 8.14
N VAL A 68 9.24 7.07 7.46
CA VAL A 68 8.30 5.94 7.68
C VAL A 68 9.08 4.66 7.95
N ASP A 69 8.97 4.16 9.18
CA ASP A 69 9.49 2.86 9.62
C ASP A 69 8.41 1.79 9.43
N LEU A 70 8.79 0.64 8.84
CA LEU A 70 7.91 -0.49 8.57
C LEU A 70 8.18 -1.64 9.53
N GLY A 71 7.18 -1.98 10.35
CA GLY A 71 7.35 -2.96 11.41
C GLY A 71 6.25 -4.04 11.46
N ILE A 72 6.44 -5.00 12.38
CA ILE A 72 5.50 -6.11 12.59
C ILE A 72 4.40 -5.71 13.57
N VAL A 73 4.73 -5.00 14.64
CA VAL A 73 3.76 -4.57 15.68
C VAL A 73 2.90 -3.43 15.15
N ASN A 74 3.55 -2.40 14.67
CA ASN A 74 2.96 -1.37 13.84
C ASN A 74 3.37 -1.64 12.40
N ILE A 75 2.42 -1.61 11.46
CA ILE A 75 2.69 -1.82 10.05
C ILE A 75 3.53 -0.66 9.51
N ALA A 76 3.24 0.54 9.99
CA ALA A 76 3.99 1.74 9.73
C ALA A 76 4.03 2.63 10.98
N THR A 77 5.14 3.34 11.15
CA THR A 77 5.32 4.39 12.15
C THR A 77 5.96 5.59 11.46
N THR A 78 5.38 6.78 11.60
CA THR A 78 5.94 7.98 11.00
C THR A 78 6.75 8.81 12.00
N SER A 79 7.65 9.65 11.49
CA SER A 79 8.41 10.62 12.29
C SER A 79 7.52 11.66 13.00
N THR A 80 6.28 11.85 12.55
CA THR A 80 5.24 12.68 13.14
C THR A 80 4.45 12.00 14.25
N ALA A 81 4.88 10.80 14.68
CA ALA A 81 4.24 9.97 15.71
C ALA A 81 2.85 9.43 15.32
N TYR A 82 2.56 9.21 14.04
CA TYR A 82 1.46 8.36 13.60
C TYR A 82 1.87 6.89 13.69
N PHE A 83 0.94 6.03 14.17
CA PHE A 83 1.17 4.60 14.39
C PHE A 83 0.06 3.77 13.76
N ALA A 84 0.33 3.11 12.64
CA ALA A 84 -0.59 2.17 12.03
C ALA A 84 -0.45 0.77 12.67
N SER A 85 -1.37 0.39 13.56
CA SER A 85 -1.30 -0.88 14.27
C SER A 85 -1.47 -2.09 13.33
N GLY A 86 -0.51 -3.03 13.37
CA GLY A 86 -0.60 -4.33 12.68
C GLY A 86 -1.37 -5.41 13.44
N ARG A 87 -1.96 -5.10 14.59
CA ARG A 87 -2.58 -6.09 15.48
C ARG A 87 -3.75 -6.82 14.83
N GLU A 88 -4.64 -6.08 14.20
CA GLU A 88 -5.83 -6.64 13.56
C GLU A 88 -5.45 -7.48 12.34
N LEU A 89 -4.54 -6.98 11.50
CA LEU A 89 -4.05 -7.70 10.33
C LEU A 89 -3.44 -9.06 10.72
N ARG A 90 -2.61 -9.09 11.76
CA ARG A 90 -2.00 -10.33 12.29
C ARG A 90 -3.04 -11.27 12.90
N HIS A 91 -4.08 -10.74 13.54
CA HIS A 91 -5.14 -11.54 14.11
C HIS A 91 -5.92 -12.24 12.99
N ARG A 92 -6.34 -11.50 11.98
CA ARG A 92 -7.06 -12.04 10.80
C ARG A 92 -6.23 -13.04 10.02
N HIS A 93 -4.96 -12.75 9.78
CA HIS A 93 -4.08 -13.70 9.11
C HIS A 93 -4.00 -15.03 9.85
N ARG A 94 -3.85 -15.04 11.19
CA ARG A 94 -3.85 -16.26 12.00
C ARG A 94 -5.19 -17.01 11.93
N GLU A 95 -6.32 -16.32 11.92
CA GLU A 95 -7.63 -16.96 11.73
C GLU A 95 -7.71 -17.67 10.38
N PHE A 96 -7.29 -17.00 9.31
CA PHE A 96 -7.25 -17.61 7.97
C PHE A 96 -6.32 -18.83 7.94
N ASP A 97 -5.15 -18.78 8.56
CA ASP A 97 -4.23 -19.92 8.61
C ASP A 97 -4.78 -21.10 9.39
N GLN A 98 -5.47 -20.86 10.51
CA GLN A 98 -6.12 -21.93 11.27
C GLN A 98 -7.21 -22.62 10.45
N ILE A 99 -8.08 -21.86 9.79
CA ILE A 99 -9.13 -22.40 8.94
C ILE A 99 -8.53 -23.15 7.74
N ARG A 100 -7.51 -22.55 7.09
CA ARG A 100 -6.78 -23.17 5.97
C ARG A 100 -6.19 -24.53 6.37
N SER A 101 -5.52 -24.60 7.52
CA SER A 101 -4.92 -25.81 8.05
C SER A 101 -5.99 -26.88 8.33
N SER A 102 -7.12 -26.53 8.92
CA SER A 102 -8.24 -27.44 9.17
C SER A 102 -8.83 -28.00 7.86
N LEU A 103 -9.04 -27.13 6.87
CA LEU A 103 -9.56 -27.55 5.56
C LEU A 103 -8.57 -28.44 4.80
N GLN A 104 -7.27 -28.17 4.89
CA GLN A 104 -6.24 -29.01 4.28
C GLN A 104 -6.21 -30.41 4.87
N GLN A 105 -6.41 -30.56 6.18
CA GLN A 105 -6.49 -31.85 6.85
C GLN A 105 -7.72 -32.67 6.38
N THR A 106 -8.80 -31.99 5.96
CA THR A 106 -10.00 -32.66 5.45
C THR A 106 -9.77 -33.32 4.08
N GLY A 107 -8.87 -32.79 3.23
CA GLY A 107 -8.41 -33.38 1.97
C GLY A 107 -9.47 -33.54 0.87
N THR A 108 -10.65 -32.91 0.99
CA THR A 108 -11.75 -33.04 0.01
C THR A 108 -11.67 -31.95 -1.07
N GLN A 109 -12.23 -32.22 -2.25
CA GLN A 109 -12.33 -31.23 -3.33
C GLN A 109 -13.15 -29.99 -2.90
N SER A 110 -14.15 -30.17 -2.05
CA SER A 110 -14.93 -29.06 -1.48
C SER A 110 -14.07 -28.17 -0.59
N ALA A 111 -13.24 -28.78 0.29
CA ALA A 111 -12.29 -28.03 1.12
C ALA A 111 -11.29 -27.23 0.27
N HIS A 112 -10.79 -27.81 -0.84
CA HIS A 112 -9.89 -27.10 -1.75
C HIS A 112 -10.55 -25.85 -2.38
N ARG A 113 -11.81 -25.96 -2.84
CA ARG A 113 -12.57 -24.81 -3.36
C ARG A 113 -12.77 -23.71 -2.30
N THR A 114 -13.09 -24.14 -1.07
CA THR A 114 -13.25 -23.21 0.06
C THR A 114 -11.95 -22.47 0.35
N ILE A 115 -10.80 -23.14 0.34
CA ILE A 115 -9.47 -22.52 0.51
C ILE A 115 -9.22 -21.45 -0.57
N GLN A 116 -9.53 -21.75 -1.84
CA GLN A 116 -9.36 -20.77 -2.92
C GLN A 116 -10.23 -19.52 -2.72
N GLN A 117 -11.50 -19.69 -2.35
CA GLN A 117 -12.39 -18.56 -2.07
C GLN A 117 -11.91 -17.74 -0.86
N MET A 118 -11.44 -18.42 0.19
CA MET A 118 -10.88 -17.76 1.37
C MET A 118 -9.64 -16.95 1.05
N SER A 119 -8.70 -17.47 0.27
CA SER A 119 -7.48 -16.75 -0.13
C SER A 119 -7.81 -15.46 -0.85
N GLY A 120 -8.83 -15.43 -1.70
CA GLY A 120 -9.29 -14.20 -2.33
C GLY A 120 -9.89 -13.18 -1.34
N ARG A 121 -10.59 -13.64 -0.30
CA ARG A 121 -11.13 -12.77 0.76
C ARG A 121 -10.02 -12.19 1.61
N GLU A 122 -9.05 -13.01 2.00
CA GLU A 122 -7.87 -12.58 2.77
C GLU A 122 -7.10 -11.49 2.02
N SER A 123 -6.77 -11.73 0.74
CA SER A 123 -6.04 -10.77 -0.08
C SER A 123 -6.78 -9.43 -0.22
N ARG A 124 -8.10 -9.44 -0.40
CA ARG A 124 -8.89 -8.21 -0.47
C ARG A 124 -8.88 -7.45 0.85
N TYR A 125 -9.05 -8.16 1.97
CA TYR A 125 -9.02 -7.56 3.30
C TYR A 125 -7.67 -6.90 3.60
N VAL A 126 -6.57 -7.63 3.35
CA VAL A 126 -5.21 -7.09 3.54
C VAL A 126 -5.01 -5.85 2.69
N ARG A 127 -5.37 -5.92 1.42
CA ARG A 127 -5.24 -4.79 0.49
C ARG A 127 -6.02 -3.56 0.96
N ASP A 128 -7.25 -3.75 1.44
CA ASP A 128 -8.08 -2.66 1.98
C ASP A 128 -7.42 -1.99 3.21
N VAL A 129 -6.88 -2.80 4.13
CA VAL A 129 -6.13 -2.26 5.28
C VAL A 129 -4.91 -1.46 4.82
N LEU A 130 -4.12 -2.02 3.89
CA LEU A 130 -2.92 -1.34 3.39
C LEU A 130 -3.24 -0.05 2.63
N HIS A 131 -4.36 -0.01 1.87
CA HIS A 131 -4.82 1.22 1.23
C HIS A 131 -5.16 2.32 2.23
N ARG A 132 -5.81 1.97 3.35
CA ARG A 132 -6.12 2.93 4.43
C ARG A 132 -4.83 3.45 5.06
N VAL A 133 -3.92 2.57 5.43
CA VAL A 133 -2.63 2.98 6.00
C VAL A 133 -1.83 3.87 5.04
N ALA A 134 -1.84 3.54 3.74
CA ALA A 134 -1.18 4.39 2.74
C ALA A 134 -1.84 5.78 2.64
N ASN A 135 -3.18 5.86 2.70
CA ASN A 135 -3.87 7.16 2.73
C ASN A 135 -3.47 7.98 3.95
N ASP A 136 -3.46 7.35 5.14
CA ASP A 136 -3.08 8.02 6.38
C ASP A 136 -1.63 8.56 6.32
N ILE A 137 -0.70 7.80 5.72
CA ILE A 137 0.70 8.25 5.52
C ILE A 137 0.77 9.46 4.58
N ILE A 138 0.00 9.46 3.48
CA ILE A 138 -0.06 10.60 2.57
C ILE A 138 -0.70 11.81 3.24
N GLU A 139 -1.77 11.62 3.99
CA GLU A 139 -2.42 12.67 4.77
C GLU A 139 -1.46 13.28 5.80
N GLU A 140 -0.68 12.46 6.51
CA GLU A 140 0.38 12.93 7.40
C GLU A 140 1.43 13.78 6.67
N ALA A 141 1.88 13.32 5.49
CA ALA A 141 2.85 14.07 4.70
C ALA A 141 2.30 15.43 4.26
N LEU A 142 1.04 15.48 3.80
CA LEU A 142 0.38 16.72 3.39
C LEU A 142 0.14 17.67 4.57
N ASN A 143 -0.30 17.15 5.73
CA ASN A 143 -0.56 17.95 6.94
C ASN A 143 0.72 18.59 7.51
N HIS A 144 1.88 18.03 7.20
CA HIS A 144 3.18 18.54 7.64
C HIS A 144 4.00 19.20 6.51
N ASP A 145 3.35 19.48 5.37
CA ASP A 145 3.98 20.11 4.20
C ASP A 145 5.25 19.35 3.75
N CYS A 146 5.26 18.00 3.85
CA CYS A 146 6.41 17.21 3.48
C CYS A 146 6.54 17.09 1.96
N GLU A 147 7.70 17.41 1.43
CA GLU A 147 8.05 17.25 0.02
C GLU A 147 8.52 15.84 -0.29
N TYR A 148 8.99 15.10 0.72
CA TYR A 148 9.55 13.76 0.61
C TYR A 148 8.98 12.81 1.66
N ILE A 149 8.85 11.54 1.27
CA ILE A 149 8.60 10.43 2.18
C ILE A 149 9.81 9.49 2.12
N ALA A 150 10.51 9.30 3.24
CA ALA A 150 11.64 8.38 3.34
C ALA A 150 11.16 7.05 3.92
N VAL A 151 11.35 5.94 3.17
CA VAL A 151 11.01 4.59 3.60
C VAL A 151 12.25 3.70 3.65
N GLU A 152 12.25 2.73 4.56
CA GLU A 152 13.35 1.77 4.66
C GLU A 152 13.42 0.84 3.44
N ASN A 153 14.61 0.67 2.87
CA ASN A 153 14.86 -0.23 1.74
C ASN A 153 14.91 -1.70 2.18
N LEU A 154 13.79 -2.39 2.11
CA LEU A 154 13.68 -3.80 2.53
C LEU A 154 14.14 -4.82 1.47
N LYS A 155 14.73 -4.39 0.35
CA LYS A 155 15.14 -5.30 -0.76
C LYS A 155 16.18 -6.33 -0.34
N HIS A 156 17.01 -6.04 0.65
CA HIS A 156 18.10 -6.92 1.11
C HIS A 156 17.75 -7.85 2.29
N VAL A 157 16.54 -7.75 2.87
CA VAL A 157 16.11 -8.56 4.03
C VAL A 157 15.72 -10.01 3.64
N ARG A 158 15.81 -10.37 2.36
CA ARG A 158 15.29 -11.64 1.79
C ARG A 158 15.96 -12.93 2.27
N GLU A 159 17.18 -12.93 2.78
CA GLU A 159 17.99 -14.16 2.83
C GLU A 159 17.86 -15.00 4.09
N ARG A 160 17.15 -14.59 5.16
CA ARG A 160 17.15 -15.30 6.45
C ARG A 160 15.82 -15.34 7.21
N ALA A 161 14.68 -15.12 6.58
CA ALA A 161 13.43 -14.95 7.32
C ALA A 161 12.59 -16.24 7.41
N PRO A 162 12.08 -16.62 8.60
CA PRO A 162 11.11 -17.70 8.75
C PRO A 162 9.74 -17.35 8.12
N PRO A 163 8.87 -18.35 7.81
CA PRO A 163 7.60 -18.17 7.05
C PRO A 163 6.66 -17.07 7.58
N VAL A 164 6.66 -16.83 8.90
CA VAL A 164 5.87 -15.74 9.52
C VAL A 164 6.33 -14.37 9.04
N LYS A 165 7.58 -14.22 8.62
CA LYS A 165 8.12 -12.98 8.04
C LYS A 165 7.75 -12.80 6.57
N GLU A 166 7.41 -13.85 5.83
CA GLU A 166 7.05 -13.75 4.41
C GLU A 166 5.76 -12.93 4.21
N PHE A 167 4.75 -13.15 5.06
CA PHE A 167 3.51 -12.38 5.03
C PHE A 167 3.78 -10.89 5.29
N HIS A 168 4.58 -10.57 6.31
CA HIS A 168 4.90 -9.17 6.62
C HIS A 168 5.73 -8.52 5.53
N GLN A 169 6.72 -9.21 4.97
CA GLN A 169 7.52 -8.69 3.85
C GLN A 169 6.68 -8.43 2.60
N TRP A 170 5.69 -9.30 2.34
CA TRP A 170 4.75 -9.10 1.25
C TRP A 170 3.85 -7.88 1.51
N ALA A 171 3.30 -7.76 2.73
CA ALA A 171 2.46 -6.63 3.11
C ALA A 171 3.24 -5.30 3.08
N HIS A 172 4.49 -5.27 3.55
CA HIS A 172 5.33 -4.07 3.51
C HIS A 172 5.61 -3.62 2.07
N ARG A 173 5.95 -4.54 1.16
CA ARG A 173 6.14 -4.20 -0.25
C ARG A 173 4.89 -3.62 -0.87
N GLN A 174 3.73 -4.26 -0.63
CA GLN A 174 2.46 -3.72 -1.12
C GLN A 174 2.15 -2.34 -0.54
N LEU A 175 2.46 -2.11 0.75
CA LEU A 175 2.27 -0.80 1.36
C LEU A 175 3.15 0.26 0.70
N VAL A 176 4.42 -0.05 0.46
CA VAL A 176 5.35 0.87 -0.21
C VAL A 176 4.88 1.18 -1.63
N ASP A 177 4.51 0.15 -2.42
CA ASP A 177 3.96 0.34 -3.77
C ASP A 177 2.70 1.24 -3.76
N LEU A 178 1.84 1.12 -2.72
CA LEU A 178 0.66 1.96 -2.54
C LEU A 178 1.02 3.39 -2.14
N VAL A 179 2.01 3.58 -1.29
CA VAL A 179 2.50 4.91 -0.90
C VAL A 179 3.14 5.61 -2.09
N GLU A 180 3.98 4.91 -2.88
CA GLU A 180 4.65 5.49 -4.05
C GLU A 180 3.64 6.10 -5.02
N TYR A 181 2.66 5.34 -5.52
CA TYR A 181 1.75 5.87 -6.53
C TYR A 181 0.83 6.97 -5.98
N LYS A 182 0.49 6.93 -4.67
CA LYS A 182 -0.32 7.98 -4.04
C LYS A 182 0.48 9.24 -3.78
N ALA A 183 1.72 9.11 -3.33
CA ALA A 183 2.66 10.21 -3.16
C ALA A 183 2.91 10.92 -4.50
N GLU A 184 3.11 10.15 -5.58
CA GLU A 184 3.27 10.68 -6.93
C GLU A 184 2.05 11.50 -7.35
N ALA A 185 0.82 11.04 -7.06
CA ALA A 185 -0.41 11.77 -7.37
C ALA A 185 -0.50 13.12 -6.66
N GLU A 186 0.04 13.24 -5.45
CA GLU A 186 0.11 14.48 -4.66
C GLU A 186 1.40 15.27 -4.91
N GLY A 187 2.29 14.74 -5.76
CA GLY A 187 3.57 15.36 -6.10
C GLY A 187 4.59 15.30 -4.97
N ILE A 188 4.49 14.32 -4.09
CA ILE A 188 5.45 14.01 -3.03
C ILE A 188 6.44 12.96 -3.58
N CYS A 189 7.74 13.15 -3.34
CA CYS A 189 8.76 12.19 -3.76
C CYS A 189 8.96 11.10 -2.70
N VAL A 190 9.11 9.83 -3.12
CA VAL A 190 9.45 8.74 -2.21
C VAL A 190 10.92 8.36 -2.37
N GLU A 191 11.67 8.39 -1.27
CA GLU A 191 13.08 8.03 -1.21
C GLU A 191 13.28 6.77 -0.37
N TYR A 192 14.21 5.90 -0.82
CA TYR A 192 14.58 4.68 -0.10
C TYR A 192 15.85 4.89 0.69
N VAL A 193 15.77 4.65 1.99
CA VAL A 193 16.92 4.75 2.90
C VAL A 193 17.46 3.35 3.21
N ASP A 194 18.77 3.16 3.11
CA ASP A 194 19.39 1.89 3.46
C ASP A 194 19.29 1.63 4.98
N PRO A 195 18.84 0.40 5.37
CA PRO A 195 18.62 0.04 6.77
C PRO A 195 19.91 -0.14 7.58
N GLU A 196 21.09 0.11 7.00
CA GLU A 196 22.36 -0.13 7.66
C GLU A 196 22.50 0.69 8.93
N ASN A 197 22.47 -0.02 10.08
CA ASN A 197 22.73 0.52 11.42
C ASN A 197 21.66 1.46 12.01
N THR A 198 20.49 1.67 11.40
CA THR A 198 19.46 2.56 11.93
C THR A 198 18.99 2.15 13.34
N SER A 199 18.89 0.85 13.63
CA SER A 199 18.47 0.32 14.94
C SER A 199 19.61 0.19 15.99
N ARG A 200 20.87 0.41 15.61
CA ARG A 200 22.02 0.22 16.48
C ARG A 200 22.86 1.48 16.69
N ARG A 201 22.71 2.46 15.82
CA ARG A 201 23.50 3.69 15.87
C ARG A 201 22.98 4.64 16.93
N CYS A 202 23.83 5.04 17.85
CA CYS A 202 23.47 6.08 18.83
C CYS A 202 23.22 7.42 18.12
N PRO A 203 22.05 8.06 18.29
CA PRO A 203 21.77 9.35 17.62
C PRO A 203 22.68 10.51 18.07
N GLU A 204 23.28 10.42 19.28
CA GLU A 204 24.16 11.47 19.80
C GLU A 204 25.60 11.33 19.35
N CYS A 205 26.17 10.11 19.37
CA CYS A 205 27.61 9.89 19.12
C CYS A 205 27.90 9.07 17.86
N GLY A 206 26.88 8.55 17.16
CA GLY A 206 27.05 7.75 15.95
C GLY A 206 27.69 6.37 16.15
N HIS A 207 27.88 5.92 17.41
CA HIS A 207 28.44 4.60 17.73
C HIS A 207 27.42 3.50 17.41
N THR A 208 27.89 2.40 16.75
CA THR A 208 27.11 1.18 16.40
C THR A 208 27.54 -0.01 17.23
#